data_c6e91fbf3c1d315377ff9131fcf57f2f
#
_entry.id   c6e91fbf3c1d315377ff9131fcf57f2f
#
_cell.length_a   1.000
_cell.length_b   1.000
_cell.length_c   1.000
_cell.angle_alpha   90.00
_cell.angle_beta   90.00
_cell.angle_gamma   90.00
#
_symmetry.space_group_name_H-M   'P 1'
#
loop_
_entity.id
_entity.type
_entity.pdbx_description
1 polymer ?
#
loop_
_entity_poly.entity_id
_entity_poly.type
_entity_poly.pdbx_seq_one_letter_code
_entity_poly.pdbx_strand_id
1 'polypeptide(L)'
;MIRNVHAGTVDVLGEAIVTGRYPVGSTLPPEPMLCGELGVSRTVIREAVKSLIAKGLLITGPKVGTRVLAEEQWNWFDPDVVAWQSRAGLSRDFLRDLQELRRVVEPAAVRLAAERATAQDIAEIEAAYAGMKLSIDEGGDYVSSDLRFHQGLLRACHNRMVAQMSKALGALLRTSFEISTSRPHGPASSLPLHRAVLDAVIARSPQKAERAIIVLIDGANDDIEQVLSTCRKLPSLGQPARQLKARAKASAR
;
A
#
# COMPACT_ATOMS: atom_id res chain seq x y z
N MET A 1 -14.84 -9.32 22.82
CA MET A 1 -13.52 -9.86 23.19
C MET A 1 -13.00 -10.90 22.18
N ILE A 2 -13.78 -11.91 21.74
CA ILE A 2 -13.36 -12.98 20.81
C ILE A 2 -12.89 -12.45 19.44
N ARG A 3 -13.53 -11.41 18.91
CA ARG A 3 -13.18 -10.83 17.59
C ARG A 3 -11.77 -10.21 17.56
N ASN A 4 -11.28 -9.75 18.71
CA ASN A 4 -9.96 -9.14 18.83
C ASN A 4 -8.84 -10.21 18.89
N VAL A 5 -9.08 -11.35 19.55
CA VAL A 5 -8.10 -12.45 19.68
C VAL A 5 -7.86 -13.14 18.34
N HIS A 6 -8.92 -13.42 17.57
CA HIS A 6 -8.80 -14.00 16.23
C HIS A 6 -7.99 -13.10 15.30
N ALA A 7 -8.35 -11.82 15.19
CA ALA A 7 -7.64 -10.87 14.33
C ALA A 7 -6.15 -10.75 14.73
N GLY A 8 -5.85 -10.68 16.02
CA GLY A 8 -4.48 -10.67 16.53
C GLY A 8 -3.70 -11.95 16.20
N THR A 9 -4.36 -13.11 16.23
CA THR A 9 -3.73 -14.39 15.86
C THR A 9 -3.42 -14.43 14.36
N VAL A 10 -4.34 -13.97 13.51
CA VAL A 10 -4.12 -13.84 12.05
C VAL A 10 -2.94 -12.92 11.78
N ASP A 11 -2.89 -11.77 12.46
CA ASP A 11 -1.83 -10.78 12.28
C ASP A 11 -0.45 -11.35 12.66
N VAL A 12 -0.33 -11.99 13.82
CA VAL A 12 0.93 -12.60 14.28
C VAL A 12 1.41 -13.73 13.36
N LEU A 13 0.52 -14.62 12.93
CA LEU A 13 0.89 -15.71 12.03
C LEU A 13 1.19 -15.21 10.61
N GLY A 14 0.41 -14.26 10.09
CA GLY A 14 0.62 -13.66 8.78
C GLY A 14 1.97 -12.94 8.71
N GLU A 15 2.28 -12.11 9.70
CA GLU A 15 3.58 -11.45 9.81
C GLU A 15 4.74 -12.45 9.93
N ALA A 16 4.57 -13.53 10.72
CA ALA A 16 5.58 -14.57 10.86
C ALA A 16 5.86 -15.30 9.53
N ILE A 17 4.85 -15.48 8.68
CA ILE A 17 5.01 -16.05 7.34
C ILE A 17 5.75 -15.06 6.43
N VAL A 18 5.25 -13.83 6.34
CA VAL A 18 5.80 -12.81 5.44
C VAL A 18 7.24 -12.42 5.81
N THR A 19 7.58 -12.42 7.10
CA THR A 19 8.97 -12.17 7.56
C THR A 19 9.90 -13.37 7.42
N GLY A 20 9.40 -14.52 6.93
CA GLY A 20 10.19 -15.74 6.74
C GLY A 20 10.46 -16.52 8.02
N ARG A 21 9.84 -16.19 9.17
CA ARG A 21 9.90 -17.05 10.37
C ARG A 21 9.35 -18.45 10.07
N TYR A 22 8.33 -18.52 9.23
CA TYR A 22 7.86 -19.75 8.58
C TYR A 22 8.17 -19.64 7.08
N PRO A 23 9.27 -20.22 6.61
CA PRO A 23 9.70 -20.05 5.21
C PRO A 23 8.70 -20.62 4.21
N VAL A 24 8.70 -20.07 3.00
CA VAL A 24 7.97 -20.62 1.86
C VAL A 24 8.25 -22.12 1.71
N GLY A 25 7.22 -22.92 1.49
CA GLY A 25 7.29 -24.37 1.36
C GLY A 25 7.40 -25.14 2.69
N SER A 26 7.66 -24.47 3.81
CA SER A 26 7.71 -25.10 5.12
C SER A 26 6.30 -25.43 5.66
N THR A 27 6.25 -26.34 6.62
CA THR A 27 5.02 -26.69 7.34
C THR A 27 4.95 -25.92 8.65
N LEU A 28 3.79 -25.33 8.95
CA LEU A 28 3.55 -24.70 10.25
C LEU A 28 3.60 -25.74 11.37
N PRO A 29 3.97 -25.33 12.59
CA PRO A 29 3.87 -26.19 13.76
C PRO A 29 2.45 -26.75 13.94
N PRO A 30 2.31 -27.96 14.53
CA PRO A 30 0.99 -28.53 14.82
C PRO A 30 0.13 -27.60 15.68
N GLU A 31 -1.20 -27.63 15.46
CA GLU A 31 -2.16 -26.79 16.21
C GLU A 31 -1.90 -26.74 17.74
N PRO A 32 -1.62 -27.86 18.43
CA PRO A 32 -1.37 -27.82 19.87
C PRO A 32 -0.15 -26.97 20.26
N MET A 33 0.89 -26.96 19.43
CA MET A 33 2.09 -26.14 19.66
C MET A 33 1.77 -24.66 19.46
N LEU A 34 1.07 -24.31 18.36
CA LEU A 34 0.63 -22.93 18.11
C LEU A 34 -0.29 -22.42 19.22
N CYS A 35 -1.18 -23.28 19.77
CA CYS A 35 -2.01 -22.93 20.93
C CYS A 35 -1.16 -22.58 22.16
N GLY A 36 -0.12 -23.37 22.43
CA GLY A 36 0.80 -23.11 23.54
C GLY A 36 1.63 -21.84 23.35
N GLU A 37 2.17 -21.62 22.15
CA GLU A 37 2.97 -20.44 21.83
C GLU A 37 2.18 -19.13 21.89
N LEU A 38 0.94 -19.15 21.38
CA LEU A 38 0.13 -17.93 21.24
C LEU A 38 -0.89 -17.73 22.37
N GLY A 39 -1.02 -18.70 23.28
CA GLY A 39 -1.96 -18.63 24.40
C GLY A 39 -3.43 -18.59 23.98
N VAL A 40 -3.79 -19.23 22.86
CA VAL A 40 -5.13 -19.22 22.29
C VAL A 40 -5.72 -20.62 22.13
N SER A 41 -7.06 -20.71 21.97
CA SER A 41 -7.74 -21.99 21.78
C SER A 41 -7.49 -22.59 20.38
N ARG A 42 -7.68 -23.92 20.25
CA ARG A 42 -7.61 -24.61 18.95
C ARG A 42 -8.59 -24.03 17.92
N THR A 43 -9.78 -23.63 18.36
CA THR A 43 -10.77 -22.99 17.48
C THR A 43 -10.22 -21.69 16.87
N VAL A 44 -9.56 -20.85 17.69
CA VAL A 44 -8.95 -19.60 17.21
C VAL A 44 -7.85 -19.88 16.19
N ILE A 45 -6.97 -20.87 16.45
CA ILE A 45 -5.91 -21.26 15.50
C ILE A 45 -6.52 -21.75 14.18
N ARG A 46 -7.54 -22.60 14.20
CA ARG A 46 -8.19 -23.12 12.99
C ARG A 46 -8.82 -22.00 12.15
N GLU A 47 -9.52 -21.07 12.79
CA GLU A 47 -10.11 -19.93 12.08
C GLU A 47 -9.03 -18.98 11.54
N ALA A 48 -7.94 -18.76 12.28
CA ALA A 48 -6.80 -17.98 11.77
C ALA A 48 -6.14 -18.65 10.56
N VAL A 49 -5.92 -19.97 10.60
CA VAL A 49 -5.38 -20.72 9.45
C VAL A 49 -6.33 -20.62 8.24
N LYS A 50 -7.65 -20.74 8.42
CA LYS A 50 -8.61 -20.55 7.32
C LYS A 50 -8.52 -19.15 6.71
N SER A 51 -8.38 -18.11 7.55
CA SER A 51 -8.20 -16.74 7.08
C SER A 51 -6.92 -16.58 6.26
N LEU A 52 -5.81 -17.20 6.69
CA LEU A 52 -4.54 -17.16 5.96
C LEU A 52 -4.57 -17.98 4.67
N ILE A 53 -5.35 -19.07 4.63
CA ILE A 53 -5.64 -19.81 3.38
C ILE A 53 -6.41 -18.92 2.39
N ALA A 54 -7.44 -18.22 2.86
CA ALA A 54 -8.21 -17.30 2.01
C ALA A 54 -7.35 -16.14 1.45
N LYS A 55 -6.28 -15.76 2.15
CA LYS A 55 -5.28 -14.76 1.71
C LYS A 55 -4.17 -15.35 0.82
N GLY A 56 -4.22 -16.65 0.53
CA GLY A 56 -3.23 -17.33 -0.33
C GLY A 56 -1.89 -17.64 0.35
N LEU A 57 -1.74 -17.43 1.67
CA LEU A 57 -0.48 -17.68 2.35
C LEU A 57 -0.26 -19.15 2.70
N LEU A 58 -1.33 -19.88 2.89
CA LEU A 58 -1.31 -21.26 3.38
C LEU A 58 -2.16 -22.19 2.53
N ILE A 59 -1.81 -23.46 2.58
CA ILE A 59 -2.64 -24.57 2.11
C ILE A 59 -2.67 -25.66 3.17
N THR A 60 -3.80 -26.37 3.30
CA THR A 60 -3.92 -27.56 4.16
C THR A 60 -4.31 -28.76 3.32
N GLY A 61 -3.76 -29.92 3.67
CA GLY A 61 -4.11 -31.17 2.99
C GLY A 61 -3.86 -32.41 3.83
N PRO A 62 -4.52 -33.54 3.51
CA PRO A 62 -4.23 -34.83 4.15
C PRO A 62 -2.75 -35.18 3.94
N LYS A 63 -2.05 -35.57 5.01
CA LYS A 63 -0.63 -35.94 5.02
C LYS A 63 0.38 -34.80 4.72
N VAL A 64 -0.07 -33.62 4.30
CA VAL A 64 0.80 -32.47 3.97
C VAL A 64 0.90 -31.51 5.18
N GLY A 65 -0.09 -31.53 6.07
CA GLY A 65 -0.20 -30.55 7.15
C GLY A 65 -0.62 -29.17 6.62
N THR A 66 -0.26 -28.12 7.35
CA THR A 66 -0.48 -26.72 6.94
C THR A 66 0.83 -26.16 6.39
N ARG A 67 0.92 -25.93 5.09
CA ARG A 67 2.14 -25.50 4.40
C ARG A 67 2.04 -24.06 3.94
N VAL A 68 3.16 -23.32 4.02
CA VAL A 68 3.31 -21.98 3.49
C VAL A 68 3.44 -22.05 1.97
N LEU A 69 2.62 -21.28 1.26
CA LEU A 69 2.61 -21.19 -0.20
C LEU A 69 3.72 -20.27 -0.71
N ALA A 70 4.08 -20.42 -1.98
CA ALA A 70 5.01 -19.53 -2.68
C ALA A 70 4.41 -18.11 -2.79
N GLU A 71 5.28 -17.09 -2.81
CA GLU A 71 4.86 -15.68 -2.79
C GLU A 71 3.98 -15.29 -3.97
N GLU A 72 4.15 -15.93 -5.13
CA GLU A 72 3.34 -15.75 -6.33
C GLU A 72 1.87 -16.16 -6.15
N GLN A 73 1.57 -16.92 -5.11
CA GLN A 73 0.21 -17.37 -4.77
C GLN A 73 -0.46 -16.47 -3.73
N TRP A 74 0.30 -15.56 -3.10
CA TRP A 74 -0.23 -14.66 -2.09
C TRP A 74 -1.18 -13.64 -2.72
N ASN A 75 -2.22 -13.28 -1.99
CA ASN A 75 -3.13 -12.23 -2.44
C ASN A 75 -2.54 -10.83 -2.15
N TRP A 76 -1.72 -10.34 -3.06
CA TRP A 76 -1.09 -9.02 -2.99
C TRP A 76 -2.07 -7.84 -2.98
N PHE A 77 -3.34 -8.06 -3.26
CA PHE A 77 -4.40 -7.05 -3.11
C PHE A 77 -5.12 -7.11 -1.77
N ASP A 78 -4.75 -8.04 -0.89
CA ASP A 78 -5.29 -8.10 0.47
C ASP A 78 -4.56 -7.08 1.37
N PRO A 79 -5.29 -6.16 2.05
CA PRO A 79 -4.67 -5.10 2.86
C PRO A 79 -3.78 -5.62 3.99
N ASP A 80 -4.11 -6.78 4.59
CA ASP A 80 -3.30 -7.34 5.67
C ASP A 80 -1.98 -7.89 5.13
N VAL A 81 -1.99 -8.56 3.96
CA VAL A 81 -0.77 -9.06 3.29
C VAL A 81 0.17 -7.90 2.98
N VAL A 82 -0.36 -6.81 2.41
CA VAL A 82 0.41 -5.59 2.14
C VAL A 82 0.96 -4.97 3.42
N ALA A 83 0.16 -4.90 4.48
CA ALA A 83 0.59 -4.34 5.76
C ALA A 83 1.70 -5.19 6.40
N TRP A 84 1.62 -6.52 6.35
CA TRP A 84 2.68 -7.39 6.85
C TRP A 84 3.96 -7.23 6.05
N GLN A 85 3.87 -7.18 4.73
CA GLN A 85 5.02 -6.95 3.85
C GLN A 85 5.67 -5.59 4.11
N SER A 86 4.88 -4.54 4.29
CA SER A 86 5.38 -3.21 4.62
C SER A 86 6.14 -3.18 5.95
N ARG A 87 5.68 -3.95 6.96
CA ARG A 87 6.37 -4.09 8.25
C ARG A 87 7.64 -4.95 8.16
N ALA A 88 7.62 -5.98 7.33
CA ALA A 88 8.77 -6.86 7.08
C ALA A 88 9.93 -6.15 6.39
N GLY A 89 9.63 -5.11 5.66
CA GLY A 89 10.54 -4.39 4.77
C GLY A 89 10.30 -4.80 3.32
N LEU A 90 9.98 -3.82 2.48
CA LEU A 90 9.67 -4.04 1.08
C LEU A 90 10.91 -4.44 0.29
N SER A 91 10.74 -5.36 -0.64
CA SER A 91 11.79 -5.67 -1.61
C SER A 91 11.80 -4.64 -2.75
N ARG A 92 12.96 -4.49 -3.41
CA ARG A 92 13.06 -3.66 -4.63
C ARG A 92 12.16 -4.20 -5.74
N ASP A 93 12.06 -5.53 -5.86
CA ASP A 93 11.19 -6.18 -6.86
C ASP A 93 9.72 -5.84 -6.62
N PHE A 94 9.25 -5.90 -5.38
CA PHE A 94 7.89 -5.50 -5.03
C PHE A 94 7.58 -4.03 -5.42
N LEU A 95 8.51 -3.12 -5.12
CA LEU A 95 8.33 -1.70 -5.47
C LEU A 95 8.33 -1.48 -6.98
N ARG A 96 9.19 -2.17 -7.73
CA ARG A 96 9.20 -2.14 -9.19
C ARG A 96 7.88 -2.63 -9.76
N ASP A 97 7.41 -3.81 -9.33
CA ASP A 97 6.16 -4.40 -9.79
C ASP A 97 4.96 -3.50 -9.49
N LEU A 98 4.97 -2.83 -8.33
CA LEU A 98 3.96 -1.83 -7.98
C LEU A 98 3.98 -0.60 -8.90
N GLN A 99 5.17 -0.07 -9.23
CA GLN A 99 5.28 1.07 -10.16
C GLN A 99 4.83 0.68 -11.59
N GLU A 100 5.18 -0.51 -12.05
CA GLU A 100 4.69 -1.06 -13.33
C GLU A 100 3.16 -1.16 -13.35
N LEU A 101 2.56 -1.69 -12.27
CA LEU A 101 1.10 -1.76 -12.12
C LEU A 101 0.45 -0.36 -12.19
N ARG A 102 1.03 0.63 -11.50
CA ARG A 102 0.55 2.02 -11.53
C ARG A 102 0.59 2.58 -12.95
N ARG A 103 1.68 2.38 -13.69
CA ARG A 103 1.83 2.85 -15.08
C ARG A 103 0.84 2.20 -16.04
N VAL A 104 0.34 1.00 -15.75
CA VAL A 104 -0.69 0.33 -16.55
C VAL A 104 -2.09 0.84 -16.20
N VAL A 105 -2.40 1.00 -14.92
CA VAL A 105 -3.77 1.24 -14.46
C VAL A 105 -4.13 2.73 -14.40
N GLU A 106 -3.27 3.55 -13.79
CA GLU A 106 -3.61 4.94 -13.49
C GLU A 106 -3.76 5.80 -14.77
N PRO A 107 -2.90 5.73 -15.80
CA PRO A 107 -3.07 6.53 -17.02
C PRO A 107 -4.38 6.23 -17.74
N ALA A 108 -4.74 4.97 -17.88
CA ALA A 108 -6.00 4.56 -18.50
C ALA A 108 -7.21 5.05 -17.68
N ALA A 109 -7.16 4.96 -16.36
CA ALA A 109 -8.21 5.43 -15.48
C ALA A 109 -8.37 6.96 -15.52
N VAL A 110 -7.27 7.70 -15.48
CA VAL A 110 -7.27 9.18 -15.53
C VAL A 110 -7.76 9.71 -16.87
N ARG A 111 -7.41 9.04 -17.97
CA ARG A 111 -7.98 9.33 -19.29
C ARG A 111 -9.50 9.22 -19.28
N LEU A 112 -10.05 8.11 -18.74
CA LEU A 112 -11.49 7.92 -18.59
C LEU A 112 -12.10 8.93 -17.61
N ALA A 113 -11.40 9.29 -16.54
CA ALA A 113 -11.86 10.31 -15.60
C ALA A 113 -12.01 11.68 -16.29
N ALA A 114 -11.07 12.08 -17.15
CA ALA A 114 -11.20 13.31 -17.92
C ALA A 114 -12.44 13.32 -18.84
N GLU A 115 -12.87 12.15 -19.32
CA GLU A 115 -14.08 12.02 -20.13
C GLU A 115 -15.37 12.02 -19.31
N ARG A 116 -15.37 11.45 -18.10
CA ARG A 116 -16.57 11.00 -17.39
C ARG A 116 -16.81 11.64 -16.03
N ALA A 117 -15.78 12.25 -15.42
CA ALA A 117 -15.88 12.80 -14.07
C ALA A 117 -17.07 13.76 -13.95
N THR A 118 -17.87 13.61 -12.91
CA THR A 118 -18.93 14.55 -12.55
C THR A 118 -18.37 15.77 -11.83
N ALA A 119 -19.17 16.82 -11.64
CA ALA A 119 -18.77 17.96 -10.82
C ALA A 119 -18.43 17.54 -9.37
N GLN A 120 -19.14 16.54 -8.83
CA GLN A 120 -18.86 16.01 -7.50
C GLN A 120 -17.50 15.32 -7.44
N ASP A 121 -17.16 14.49 -8.44
CA ASP A 121 -15.85 13.83 -8.49
C ASP A 121 -14.70 14.86 -8.53
N ILE A 122 -14.86 15.89 -9.35
CA ILE A 122 -13.87 16.98 -9.47
C ILE A 122 -13.71 17.69 -8.11
N ALA A 123 -14.81 18.02 -7.43
CA ALA A 123 -14.77 18.67 -6.12
C ALA A 123 -14.06 17.80 -5.06
N GLU A 124 -14.27 16.48 -5.09
CA GLU A 124 -13.58 15.55 -4.18
C GLU A 124 -12.07 15.48 -4.45
N ILE A 125 -11.66 15.49 -5.73
CA ILE A 125 -10.25 15.47 -6.11
C ILE A 125 -9.58 16.83 -5.78
N GLU A 126 -10.28 17.95 -6.00
CA GLU A 126 -9.83 19.29 -5.59
C GLU A 126 -9.64 19.40 -4.08
N ALA A 127 -10.58 18.86 -3.28
CA ALA A 127 -10.47 18.83 -1.83
C ALA A 127 -9.26 17.99 -1.37
N ALA A 128 -8.98 16.88 -2.05
CA ALA A 128 -7.79 16.07 -1.76
C ALA A 128 -6.49 16.83 -2.10
N TYR A 129 -6.44 17.52 -3.24
CA TYR A 129 -5.32 18.37 -3.63
C TYR A 129 -5.11 19.52 -2.62
N ALA A 130 -6.18 20.19 -2.22
CA ALA A 130 -6.11 21.25 -1.19
C ALA A 130 -5.56 20.70 0.14
N GLY A 131 -5.95 19.49 0.53
CA GLY A 131 -5.41 18.80 1.71
C GLY A 131 -3.92 18.50 1.61
N MET A 132 -3.41 18.15 0.41
CA MET A 132 -1.97 17.98 0.17
C MET A 132 -1.23 19.30 0.36
N LYS A 133 -1.72 20.39 -0.24
CA LYS A 133 -1.15 21.73 -0.10
C LYS A 133 -1.11 22.17 1.35
N LEU A 134 -2.23 22.05 2.06
CA LEU A 134 -2.31 22.41 3.48
C LEU A 134 -1.31 21.61 4.33
N SER A 135 -1.13 20.33 4.02
CA SER A 135 -0.16 19.49 4.72
C SER A 135 1.30 19.93 4.52
N ILE A 136 1.62 20.56 3.38
CA ILE A 136 2.95 21.16 3.12
C ILE A 136 3.11 22.46 3.90
N ASP A 137 2.10 23.33 3.87
CA ASP A 137 2.16 24.69 4.41
C ASP A 137 2.11 24.67 5.96
N GLU A 138 1.24 23.87 6.55
CA GLU A 138 0.91 23.88 7.98
C GLU A 138 1.34 22.59 8.72
N GLY A 139 1.81 21.58 7.99
CA GLY A 139 2.04 20.23 8.50
C GLY A 139 0.76 19.41 8.51
N GLY A 140 0.91 18.09 8.47
CA GLY A 140 -0.21 17.17 8.47
C GLY A 140 0.10 15.85 7.74
N ASP A 141 -0.95 15.10 7.43
CA ASP A 141 -0.85 13.81 6.75
C ASP A 141 -0.99 14.01 5.22
N TYR A 142 0.14 14.37 4.59
CA TYR A 142 0.24 14.50 3.14
C TYR A 142 -0.15 13.19 2.44
N VAL A 143 0.37 12.05 2.92
CA VAL A 143 0.15 10.73 2.31
C VAL A 143 -1.32 10.36 2.24
N SER A 144 -2.10 10.67 3.29
CA SER A 144 -3.54 10.41 3.27
C SER A 144 -4.28 11.28 2.25
N SER A 145 -3.83 12.51 2.03
CA SER A 145 -4.42 13.42 1.04
C SER A 145 -4.05 13.00 -0.38
N ASP A 146 -2.80 12.61 -0.61
CA ASP A 146 -2.29 12.06 -1.86
C ASP A 146 -3.03 10.76 -2.23
N LEU A 147 -3.20 9.85 -1.28
CA LEU A 147 -3.99 8.63 -1.48
C LEU A 147 -5.45 8.95 -1.89
N ARG A 148 -6.09 9.92 -1.22
CA ARG A 148 -7.46 10.35 -1.59
C ARG A 148 -7.51 10.92 -3.01
N PHE A 149 -6.49 11.67 -3.43
CA PHE A 149 -6.38 12.21 -4.77
C PHE A 149 -6.35 11.10 -5.83
N HIS A 150 -5.43 10.16 -5.74
CA HIS A 150 -5.32 9.03 -6.66
C HIS A 150 -6.57 8.13 -6.66
N GLN A 151 -7.11 7.82 -5.49
CA GLN A 151 -8.37 7.06 -5.39
C GLN A 151 -9.56 7.83 -5.98
N GLY A 152 -9.59 9.16 -5.85
CA GLY A 152 -10.57 10.04 -6.48
C GLY A 152 -10.54 9.90 -8.01
N LEU A 153 -9.36 9.98 -8.61
CA LEU A 153 -9.16 9.79 -10.05
C LEU A 153 -9.63 8.40 -10.53
N LEU A 154 -9.27 7.34 -9.80
CA LEU A 154 -9.70 5.98 -10.11
C LEU A 154 -11.21 5.79 -10.01
N ARG A 155 -11.89 6.45 -9.08
CA ARG A 155 -13.36 6.43 -8.98
C ARG A 155 -14.02 7.26 -10.08
N ALA A 156 -13.48 8.44 -10.37
CA ALA A 156 -13.99 9.38 -11.38
C ALA A 156 -13.97 8.81 -12.82
N CYS A 157 -13.25 7.71 -13.07
CA CYS A 157 -13.31 7.02 -14.36
C CYS A 157 -14.65 6.32 -14.63
N HIS A 158 -15.52 6.20 -13.61
CA HIS A 158 -16.84 5.55 -13.66
C HIS A 158 -16.83 4.14 -14.27
N ASN A 159 -15.70 3.44 -14.15
CA ASN A 159 -15.60 2.01 -14.41
C ASN A 159 -15.62 1.26 -13.07
N ARG A 160 -16.69 0.48 -12.83
CA ARG A 160 -16.88 -0.22 -11.56
C ARG A 160 -15.74 -1.18 -11.19
N MET A 161 -15.06 -1.77 -12.18
CA MET A 161 -13.94 -2.68 -11.95
C MET A 161 -12.71 -1.91 -11.48
N VAL A 162 -12.39 -0.79 -12.14
CA VAL A 162 -11.29 0.10 -11.73
C VAL A 162 -11.58 0.74 -10.37
N ALA A 163 -12.81 1.15 -10.10
CA ALA A 163 -13.22 1.68 -8.79
C ALA A 163 -13.08 0.64 -7.66
N GLN A 164 -13.33 -0.64 -7.93
CA GLN A 164 -13.05 -1.72 -6.98
C GLN A 164 -11.56 -1.91 -6.75
N MET A 165 -10.74 -1.85 -7.82
CA MET A 165 -9.28 -1.90 -7.71
C MET A 165 -8.73 -0.75 -6.86
N SER A 166 -9.34 0.44 -6.88
CA SER A 166 -8.87 1.59 -6.10
C SER A 166 -8.81 1.32 -4.60
N LYS A 167 -9.72 0.47 -4.09
CA LYS A 167 -9.73 0.05 -2.68
C LYS A 167 -8.59 -0.93 -2.39
N ALA A 168 -8.41 -1.91 -3.27
CA ALA A 168 -7.36 -2.91 -3.15
C ALA A 168 -5.96 -2.28 -3.33
N LEU A 169 -5.82 -1.39 -4.30
CA LEU A 169 -4.58 -0.63 -4.53
C LEU A 169 -4.28 0.37 -3.40
N GLY A 170 -5.27 0.77 -2.60
CA GLY A 170 -5.09 1.81 -1.58
C GLY A 170 -3.97 1.53 -0.58
N ALA A 171 -3.85 0.29 -0.11
CA ALA A 171 -2.77 -0.11 0.79
C ALA A 171 -1.41 -0.10 0.09
N LEU A 172 -1.35 -0.59 -1.15
CA LEU A 172 -0.15 -0.61 -1.99
C LEU A 172 0.32 0.81 -2.32
N LEU A 173 -0.60 1.68 -2.75
CA LEU A 173 -0.31 3.08 -3.06
C LEU A 173 0.18 3.84 -1.83
N ARG A 174 -0.45 3.64 -0.66
CA ARG A 174 0.01 4.25 0.59
C ARG A 174 1.47 3.95 0.85
N THR A 175 1.86 2.69 0.70
CA THR A 175 3.25 2.24 0.88
C THR A 175 4.22 2.96 -0.07
N SER A 176 3.86 3.05 -1.36
CA SER A 176 4.64 3.79 -2.36
C SER A 176 4.77 5.27 -1.99
N PHE A 177 3.67 5.91 -1.56
CA PHE A 177 3.66 7.33 -1.19
C PHE A 177 4.45 7.62 0.07
N GLU A 178 4.39 6.76 1.09
CA GLU A 178 5.20 6.88 2.30
C GLU A 178 6.71 6.88 1.99
N ILE A 179 7.14 6.10 0.99
CA ILE A 179 8.55 6.05 0.56
C ILE A 179 8.90 7.30 -0.26
N SER A 180 8.17 7.59 -1.34
CA SER A 180 8.48 8.72 -2.23
C SER A 180 8.45 10.07 -1.52
N THR A 181 7.54 10.25 -0.56
CA THR A 181 7.41 11.49 0.22
C THR A 181 8.38 11.59 1.40
N SER A 182 9.11 10.52 1.74
CA SER A 182 10.13 10.55 2.81
C SER A 182 11.36 11.38 2.44
N ARG A 183 11.56 11.68 1.16
CA ARG A 183 12.63 12.52 0.64
C ARG A 183 12.43 13.99 1.07
N PRO A 184 13.51 14.72 1.41
CA PRO A 184 13.44 16.16 1.65
C PRO A 184 12.81 16.88 0.43
N HIS A 185 11.78 17.68 0.68
CA HIS A 185 11.01 18.41 -0.35
C HIS A 185 10.21 17.54 -1.33
N GLY A 186 10.12 16.22 -1.17
CA GLY A 186 9.34 15.32 -2.02
C GLY A 186 7.89 15.78 -2.20
N PRO A 187 7.13 16.05 -1.13
CA PRO A 187 5.78 16.59 -1.22
C PRO A 187 5.67 17.90 -2.01
N ALA A 188 6.58 18.84 -1.77
CA ALA A 188 6.55 20.14 -2.43
C ALA A 188 6.89 20.04 -3.93
N SER A 189 7.81 19.15 -4.32
CA SER A 189 8.18 18.92 -5.72
C SER A 189 7.10 18.18 -6.51
N SER A 190 6.33 17.29 -5.88
CA SER A 190 5.26 16.54 -6.53
C SER A 190 3.95 17.33 -6.68
N LEU A 191 3.69 18.32 -5.82
CA LEU A 191 2.43 19.08 -5.81
C LEU A 191 2.08 19.73 -7.15
N PRO A 192 3.01 20.39 -7.90
CA PRO A 192 2.72 20.91 -9.23
C PRO A 192 2.34 19.84 -10.26
N LEU A 193 2.88 18.63 -10.13
CA LEU A 193 2.55 17.50 -11.00
C LEU A 193 1.11 17.02 -10.77
N HIS A 194 0.67 16.94 -9.52
CA HIS A 194 -0.72 16.67 -9.17
C HIS A 194 -1.66 17.73 -9.71
N ARG A 195 -1.26 19.02 -9.64
CA ARG A 195 -2.05 20.13 -10.21
C ARG A 195 -2.22 19.96 -11.72
N ALA A 196 -1.19 19.59 -12.43
CA ALA A 196 -1.26 19.38 -13.89
C ALA A 196 -2.25 18.25 -14.27
N VAL A 197 -2.31 17.16 -13.46
CA VAL A 197 -3.30 16.09 -13.66
C VAL A 197 -4.72 16.63 -13.44
N LEU A 198 -4.94 17.31 -12.33
CA LEU A 198 -6.25 17.87 -11.96
C LEU A 198 -6.75 18.86 -13.03
N ASP A 199 -5.89 19.80 -13.47
CA ASP A 199 -6.22 20.77 -14.51
C ASP A 199 -6.61 20.09 -15.82
N ALA A 200 -5.92 19.02 -16.21
CA ALA A 200 -6.23 18.28 -17.42
C ALA A 200 -7.59 17.54 -17.32
N VAL A 201 -7.94 17.03 -16.13
CA VAL A 201 -9.26 16.42 -15.87
C VAL A 201 -10.36 17.47 -15.91
N ILE A 202 -10.18 18.61 -15.25
CA ILE A 202 -11.13 19.75 -15.27
C ILE A 202 -11.33 20.25 -16.72
N ALA A 203 -10.25 20.38 -17.48
CA ALA A 203 -10.27 20.80 -18.88
C ALA A 203 -10.83 19.74 -19.85
N ARG A 204 -11.28 18.60 -19.35
CA ARG A 204 -11.81 17.50 -20.18
C ARG A 204 -10.85 17.09 -21.30
N SER A 205 -9.55 17.00 -21.00
CA SER A 205 -8.51 16.67 -21.97
C SER A 205 -7.87 15.31 -21.69
N PRO A 206 -8.43 14.19 -22.21
CA PRO A 206 -8.00 12.82 -21.88
C PRO A 206 -6.51 12.58 -22.14
N GLN A 207 -5.98 13.03 -23.28
CA GLN A 207 -4.58 12.81 -23.65
C GLN A 207 -3.61 13.65 -22.80
N LYS A 208 -4.01 14.84 -22.35
CA LYS A 208 -3.20 15.65 -21.42
C LYS A 208 -3.21 15.04 -20.03
N ALA A 209 -4.37 14.56 -19.58
CA ALA A 209 -4.53 13.92 -18.29
C ALA A 209 -3.68 12.63 -18.17
N GLU A 210 -3.72 11.79 -19.22
CA GLU A 210 -2.90 10.59 -19.34
C GLU A 210 -1.39 10.91 -19.27
N ARG A 211 -0.93 11.90 -20.04
CA ARG A 211 0.48 12.31 -20.00
C ARG A 211 0.90 12.89 -18.66
N ALA A 212 0.04 13.71 -18.05
CA ALA A 212 0.35 14.33 -16.77
C ALA A 212 0.50 13.29 -15.64
N ILE A 213 -0.38 12.27 -15.59
CA ILE A 213 -0.26 11.22 -14.57
C ILE A 213 0.97 10.34 -14.78
N ILE A 214 1.38 10.08 -16.02
CA ILE A 214 2.62 9.35 -16.32
C ILE A 214 3.83 10.12 -15.75
N VAL A 215 3.90 11.43 -15.98
CA VAL A 215 4.99 12.26 -15.44
C VAL A 215 5.00 12.24 -13.91
N LEU A 216 3.82 12.28 -13.28
CA LEU A 216 3.70 12.17 -11.82
C LEU A 216 4.19 10.83 -11.30
N ILE A 217 3.83 9.72 -11.94
CA ILE A 217 4.27 8.37 -11.55
C ILE A 217 5.78 8.21 -11.76
N ASP A 218 6.34 8.72 -12.85
CA ASP A 218 7.77 8.66 -13.12
C ASP A 218 8.57 9.45 -12.07
N GLY A 219 8.11 10.66 -11.71
CA GLY A 219 8.71 11.43 -10.64
C GLY A 219 8.70 10.70 -9.28
N ALA A 220 7.59 10.03 -8.95
CA ALA A 220 7.51 9.21 -7.75
C ALA A 220 8.46 8.00 -7.79
N ASN A 221 8.65 7.39 -8.97
CA ASN A 221 9.61 6.31 -9.16
C ASN A 221 11.05 6.78 -8.94
N ASP A 222 11.42 7.93 -9.50
CA ASP A 222 12.75 8.52 -9.32
C ASP A 222 13.01 8.83 -7.84
N ASP A 223 12.01 9.32 -7.11
CA ASP A 223 12.12 9.58 -5.67
C ASP A 223 12.31 8.26 -4.89
N ILE A 224 11.60 7.20 -5.22
CA ILE A 224 11.77 5.87 -4.63
C ILE A 224 13.18 5.33 -4.90
N GLU A 225 13.68 5.39 -6.12
CA GLU A 225 15.03 4.93 -6.46
C GLU A 225 16.11 5.71 -5.71
N GLN A 226 15.93 7.02 -5.51
CA GLN A 226 16.85 7.81 -4.70
C GLN A 226 16.84 7.38 -3.24
N VAL A 227 15.67 7.13 -2.64
CA VAL A 227 15.56 6.61 -1.27
C VAL A 227 16.24 5.25 -1.16
N LEU A 228 16.00 4.35 -2.13
CA LEU A 228 16.61 3.02 -2.18
C LEU A 228 18.13 3.03 -2.36
N SER A 229 18.66 4.03 -3.06
CA SER A 229 20.12 4.17 -3.26
C SER A 229 20.84 4.64 -2.00
N THR A 230 20.15 5.39 -1.13
CA THR A 230 20.72 5.96 0.11
C THR A 230 20.51 5.08 1.33
N CYS A 231 19.52 4.20 1.32
CA CYS A 231 19.16 3.35 2.45
C CYS A 231 19.65 1.91 2.24
N ARG A 232 20.50 1.40 3.15
CA ARG A 232 20.88 -0.03 3.19
C ARG A 232 19.74 -0.98 3.61
N LYS A 233 18.72 -0.46 4.33
CA LYS A 233 17.45 -1.13 4.65
C LYS A 233 16.34 -0.12 4.44
N LEU A 234 15.29 -0.54 3.74
CA LEU A 234 14.07 0.24 3.61
C LEU A 234 13.47 0.52 5.00
N PRO A 235 12.95 1.73 5.24
CA PRO A 235 12.29 2.03 6.49
C PRO A 235 11.10 1.08 6.67
N SER A 236 10.96 0.49 7.86
CA SER A 236 9.74 -0.24 8.23
C SER A 236 8.59 0.77 8.26
N LEU A 237 7.67 0.62 7.33
CA LEU A 237 6.49 1.47 7.19
C LEU A 237 5.46 1.05 8.24
N GLY A 238 4.88 2.03 8.94
CA GLY A 238 3.85 1.76 9.96
C GLY A 238 4.12 2.36 11.34
N GLN A 239 5.21 3.10 11.53
CA GLN A 239 5.35 3.94 12.72
C GLN A 239 4.91 5.38 12.43
N PRO A 240 4.05 5.99 13.27
CA PRO A 240 3.62 7.37 13.05
C PRO A 240 4.84 8.31 13.02
N ALA A 241 4.81 9.30 12.11
CA ALA A 241 5.89 10.24 11.79
C ALA A 241 6.58 10.96 12.97
N ARG A 242 6.06 10.83 14.19
CA ARG A 242 6.67 11.37 15.42
C ARG A 242 7.99 10.71 15.82
N GLN A 243 8.27 9.47 15.40
CA GLN A 243 9.51 8.78 15.81
C GLN A 243 10.69 9.00 14.84
N LEU A 244 10.45 9.38 13.59
CA LEU A 244 11.51 9.67 12.63
C LEU A 244 12.29 10.95 12.98
N LYS A 245 11.61 11.98 13.52
CA LYS A 245 12.28 13.21 13.98
C LYS A 245 13.16 13.03 15.23
N ALA A 246 12.88 12.03 16.07
CA ALA A 246 13.67 11.76 17.27
C ALA A 246 14.97 11.01 16.96
N ARG A 247 15.00 10.12 15.97
CA ARG A 247 16.21 9.38 15.57
C ARG A 247 17.21 10.23 14.80
N ALA A 248 16.76 11.16 13.96
CA ALA A 248 17.64 12.10 13.25
C ALA A 248 18.37 13.06 14.20
N LYS A 249 17.77 13.41 15.36
CA LYS A 249 18.42 14.23 16.39
C LYS A 249 19.40 13.44 17.29
N ALA A 250 19.24 12.14 17.40
CA ALA A 250 20.12 11.27 18.22
C ALA A 250 21.40 10.85 17.48
N SER A 251 21.41 10.89 16.15
CA SER A 251 22.58 10.55 15.31
C SER A 251 23.48 11.76 14.97
N ALA A 252 23.12 12.95 15.44
CA ALA A 252 23.87 14.20 15.22
C ALA A 252 24.51 14.76 16.52
N ARG A 253 24.71 13.90 17.53
CA ARG A 253 25.50 14.21 18.73
C ARG A 253 26.70 13.29 18.89
#